data_57506e59c6f41181b8ff700bd67dd0dd
#
_entry.id   57506e59c6f41181b8ff700bd67dd0dd
#
_cell.length_a   1.000
_cell.length_b   1.000
_cell.length_c   1.000
_cell.angle_alpha   90.00
_cell.angle_beta   90.00
_cell.angle_gamma   90.00
#
_symmetry.space_group_name_H-M   'P 1'
#
loop_
_entity.id
_entity.type
_entity.pdbx_description
1 polymer ?
#
loop_
_entity_poly.entity_id
_entity_poly.type
_entity_poly.pdbx_seq_one_letter_code
_entity_poly.pdbx_strand_id
1 'polypeptide(L)'
;MDRIPNAENAIIDAEKLHGYILSFSHPIGRFKAAVFQKLGYSAENWKLLEATLKEIILSNAVEKGEDTEYGRKYIVEGFTISPTGKDVHLITIWIILKKELAPRFVTVYPRGGLL
;
A
#
# COMPACT_ATOMS: atom_id res chain seq x y z
N MET A 1 1.45 16.01 12.92
CA MET A 1 0.75 15.74 11.67
C MET A 1 -0.21 14.61 11.87
N ASP A 2 -1.36 14.73 11.29
CA ASP A 2 -2.43 13.79 11.56
C ASP A 2 -2.37 12.55 10.69
N ARG A 3 -2.87 11.46 11.26
CA ARG A 3 -3.09 10.24 10.49
C ARG A 3 -4.27 10.44 9.55
N ILE A 4 -4.38 9.53 8.59
CA ILE A 4 -5.53 9.53 7.69
C ILE A 4 -6.82 9.31 8.52
N PRO A 5 -7.91 10.04 8.25
CA PRO A 5 -9.16 9.82 8.97
C PRO A 5 -9.64 8.38 8.84
N ASN A 6 -10.10 7.81 9.94
CA ASN A 6 -10.65 6.45 9.98
C ASN A 6 -9.67 5.37 9.50
N ALA A 7 -8.39 5.56 9.77
CA ALA A 7 -7.35 4.61 9.36
C ALA A 7 -7.62 3.18 9.87
N GLU A 8 -8.21 3.05 11.05
CA GLU A 8 -8.54 1.75 11.64
C GLU A 8 -9.60 0.97 10.85
N ASN A 9 -10.34 1.66 9.99
CA ASN A 9 -11.35 1.05 9.13
C ASN A 9 -10.90 0.94 7.67
N ALA A 10 -9.61 1.03 7.43
CA ALA A 10 -9.05 0.99 6.07
C ALA A 10 -9.49 -0.27 5.32
N ILE A 11 -9.84 -0.09 4.06
CA ILE A 11 -10.29 -1.17 3.19
C ILE A 11 -9.18 -1.49 2.19
N ILE A 12 -8.74 -2.74 2.21
CA ILE A 12 -7.74 -3.23 1.27
C ILE A 12 -8.37 -4.38 0.49
N ASP A 13 -8.64 -4.15 -0.81
CA ASP A 13 -9.17 -5.18 -1.67
C ASP A 13 -8.08 -6.23 -1.91
N ALA A 14 -8.34 -7.47 -1.53
CA ALA A 14 -7.39 -8.56 -1.68
C ALA A 14 -6.95 -8.74 -3.14
N GLU A 15 -7.86 -8.52 -4.10
CA GLU A 15 -7.52 -8.59 -5.53
C GLU A 15 -6.46 -7.59 -5.94
N LYS A 16 -6.40 -6.44 -5.30
CA LYS A 16 -5.34 -5.47 -5.58
C LYS A 16 -3.97 -5.99 -5.18
N LEU A 17 -3.92 -6.89 -4.20
CA LEU A 17 -2.66 -7.49 -3.76
C LEU A 17 -2.33 -8.74 -4.57
N HIS A 18 -3.07 -9.82 -4.39
CA HIS A 18 -2.70 -11.08 -5.07
C HIS A 18 -3.01 -11.12 -6.55
N GLY A 19 -3.98 -10.33 -7.02
CA GLY A 19 -4.37 -10.30 -8.43
C GLY A 19 -3.74 -9.19 -9.25
N TYR A 20 -3.03 -8.25 -8.60
CA TYR A 20 -2.41 -7.12 -9.30
C TYR A 20 -0.97 -6.89 -8.85
N ILE A 21 -0.77 -6.29 -7.66
CA ILE A 21 0.57 -5.88 -7.21
C ILE A 21 1.54 -7.06 -7.11
N LEU A 22 1.06 -8.20 -6.64
CA LEU A 22 1.88 -9.40 -6.43
C LEU A 22 1.68 -10.45 -7.53
N SER A 23 0.99 -10.12 -8.61
CA SER A 23 0.67 -11.08 -9.67
C SER A 23 1.65 -10.96 -10.83
N PHE A 24 2.33 -12.05 -11.15
CA PHE A 24 3.19 -12.13 -12.33
C PHE A 24 2.42 -12.27 -13.63
N SER A 25 1.15 -12.66 -13.55
CA SER A 25 0.31 -12.81 -14.75
C SER A 25 -0.41 -11.54 -15.16
N HIS A 26 -0.44 -10.52 -14.30
CA HIS A 26 -1.09 -9.26 -14.64
C HIS A 26 -0.18 -8.44 -15.57
N PRO A 27 -0.70 -7.92 -16.70
CA PRO A 27 0.12 -7.19 -17.68
C PRO A 27 0.91 -6.01 -17.11
N ILE A 28 0.33 -5.33 -16.11
CA ILE A 28 0.97 -4.17 -15.48
C ILE A 28 1.57 -4.55 -14.13
N GLY A 29 0.82 -5.29 -13.30
CA GLY A 29 1.24 -5.65 -11.95
C GLY A 29 2.51 -6.49 -11.91
N ARG A 30 2.80 -7.26 -12.95
CA ARG A 30 3.99 -8.13 -13.00
C ARG A 30 5.30 -7.38 -12.71
N PHE A 31 5.38 -6.10 -13.04
CA PHE A 31 6.59 -5.31 -12.79
C PHE A 31 6.76 -5.03 -11.30
N LYS A 32 5.67 -4.72 -10.61
CA LYS A 32 5.68 -4.55 -9.16
C LYS A 32 5.89 -5.88 -8.46
N ALA A 33 5.29 -6.95 -8.98
CA ALA A 33 5.43 -8.29 -8.40
C ALA A 33 6.90 -8.72 -8.36
N ALA A 34 7.66 -8.43 -9.41
CA ALA A 34 9.08 -8.77 -9.46
C ALA A 34 9.87 -8.05 -8.36
N VAL A 35 9.54 -6.77 -8.12
CA VAL A 35 10.20 -5.99 -7.07
C VAL A 35 9.84 -6.53 -5.69
N PHE A 36 8.55 -6.76 -5.43
CA PHE A 36 8.09 -7.25 -4.13
C PHE A 36 8.57 -8.67 -3.84
N GLN A 37 8.72 -9.51 -4.87
CA GLN A 37 9.24 -10.87 -4.70
C GLN A 37 10.65 -10.86 -4.09
N LYS A 38 11.48 -9.92 -4.51
CA LYS A 38 12.85 -9.77 -3.96
C LYS A 38 12.82 -9.45 -2.48
N LEU A 39 11.72 -8.88 -2.00
CA LEU A 39 11.52 -8.55 -0.60
C LEU A 39 10.86 -9.69 0.18
N GLY A 40 10.44 -10.75 -0.51
CA GLY A 40 9.79 -11.88 0.12
C GLY A 40 8.26 -11.83 0.13
N TYR A 41 7.66 -10.89 -0.58
CA TYR A 41 6.20 -10.83 -0.74
C TYR A 41 5.80 -11.51 -2.04
N SER A 42 4.77 -12.35 -1.97
CA SER A 42 4.25 -13.08 -3.13
C SER A 42 2.73 -13.13 -3.08
N ALA A 43 2.12 -13.57 -4.18
CA ALA A 43 0.66 -13.71 -4.22
C ALA A 43 0.17 -14.73 -3.17
N GLU A 44 0.95 -15.77 -2.89
CA GLU A 44 0.61 -16.79 -1.91
C GLU A 44 0.62 -16.28 -0.47
N ASN A 45 1.52 -15.35 -0.16
CA ASN A 45 1.61 -14.77 1.18
C ASN A 45 1.11 -13.31 1.23
N TRP A 46 0.17 -12.96 0.36
CA TRP A 46 -0.31 -11.58 0.22
C TRP A 46 -0.78 -10.96 1.53
N LYS A 47 -1.21 -11.78 2.48
CA LYS A 47 -1.64 -11.27 3.80
C LYS A 47 -0.51 -10.62 4.58
N LEU A 48 0.73 -10.97 4.31
CA LEU A 48 1.87 -10.31 4.93
C LEU A 48 1.97 -8.85 4.47
N LEU A 49 1.75 -8.62 3.18
CA LEU A 49 1.74 -7.24 2.67
C LEU A 49 0.53 -6.49 3.19
N GLU A 50 -0.63 -7.12 3.25
CA GLU A 50 -1.83 -6.51 3.83
C GLU A 50 -1.56 -6.04 5.25
N ALA A 51 -0.96 -6.87 6.09
CA ALA A 51 -0.63 -6.52 7.46
C ALA A 51 0.34 -5.34 7.52
N THR A 52 1.34 -5.34 6.65
CA THR A 52 2.30 -4.23 6.55
C THR A 52 1.61 -2.92 6.21
N LEU A 53 0.71 -2.95 5.22
CA LEU A 53 -0.02 -1.76 4.80
C LEU A 53 -0.92 -1.21 5.91
N LYS A 54 -1.59 -2.09 6.64
CA LYS A 54 -2.42 -1.68 7.78
C LYS A 54 -1.59 -1.04 8.88
N GLU A 55 -0.44 -1.61 9.17
CA GLU A 55 0.45 -1.04 10.17
C GLU A 55 0.94 0.35 9.75
N ILE A 56 1.32 0.51 8.49
CA ILE A 56 1.81 1.79 7.99
C ILE A 56 0.74 2.88 8.11
N ILE A 57 -0.50 2.59 7.68
CA ILE A 57 -1.56 3.61 7.74
C ILE A 57 -1.93 3.97 9.18
N LEU A 58 -1.82 3.02 10.11
CA LEU A 58 -2.14 3.26 11.51
C LEU A 58 -1.04 4.01 12.26
N SER A 59 0.21 3.82 11.87
CA SER A 59 1.36 4.29 12.63
C SER A 59 2.01 5.56 12.10
N ASN A 60 1.67 5.97 10.88
CA ASN A 60 2.35 7.09 10.22
C ASN A 60 1.38 8.22 9.88
N ALA A 61 1.89 9.45 9.95
CA ALA A 61 1.12 10.62 9.57
C ALA A 61 1.00 10.71 8.04
N VAL A 62 -0.01 11.42 7.59
CA VAL A 62 -0.18 11.73 6.16
C VAL A 62 0.97 12.60 5.70
N GLU A 63 1.64 12.17 4.64
CA GLU A 63 2.70 12.98 4.02
C GLU A 63 2.08 14.05 3.12
N LYS A 64 1.05 13.69 2.38
CA LYS A 64 0.39 14.61 1.46
C LYS A 64 -1.06 14.20 1.25
N GLY A 65 -1.95 15.21 1.17
CA GLY A 65 -3.35 15.02 0.83
C GLY A 65 -3.70 15.85 -0.40
N GLU A 66 -4.62 15.37 -1.21
CA GLU A 66 -5.02 16.03 -2.45
C GLU A 66 -6.48 15.74 -2.79
N ASP A 67 -7.25 16.78 -3.04
CA ASP A 67 -8.64 16.60 -3.48
C ASP A 67 -8.68 16.24 -4.95
N THR A 68 -9.52 15.27 -5.29
CA THR A 68 -9.77 14.84 -6.66
C THR A 68 -11.27 14.81 -6.91
N GLU A 69 -11.68 14.59 -8.17
CA GLU A 69 -13.10 14.50 -8.49
C GLU A 69 -13.79 13.29 -7.87
N TYR A 70 -13.00 12.25 -7.48
CA TYR A 70 -13.55 11.02 -6.90
C TYR A 70 -13.54 11.03 -5.38
N GLY A 71 -12.70 11.84 -4.77
CA GLY A 71 -12.53 11.92 -3.33
C GLY A 71 -11.18 12.52 -2.98
N ARG A 72 -10.78 12.37 -1.69
CA ARG A 72 -9.50 12.89 -1.25
C ARG A 72 -8.45 11.79 -1.21
N LYS A 73 -7.36 12.01 -1.92
CA LYS A 73 -6.23 11.08 -2.01
C LYS A 73 -5.20 11.42 -0.94
N TYR A 74 -4.62 10.39 -0.33
CA TYR A 74 -3.61 10.55 0.71
C TYR A 74 -2.39 9.71 0.39
N ILE A 75 -1.22 10.27 0.68
CA ILE A 75 0.04 9.55 0.60
C ILE A 75 0.54 9.35 2.02
N VAL A 76 0.82 8.10 2.39
CA VAL A 76 1.38 7.74 3.69
C VAL A 76 2.63 6.91 3.46
N GLU A 77 3.77 7.41 3.96
CA GLU A 77 5.05 6.71 3.84
C GLU A 77 5.35 5.99 5.15
N GLY A 78 5.99 4.85 5.05
CA GLY A 78 6.38 4.12 6.23
C GLY A 78 7.58 3.22 5.97
N PHE A 79 8.28 2.89 7.05
CA PHE A 79 9.39 1.95 7.02
C PHE A 79 8.94 0.62 7.60
N THR A 80 9.40 -0.46 7.01
CA THR A 80 9.12 -1.79 7.51
C THR A 80 10.31 -2.70 7.25
N ILE A 81 10.31 -3.84 7.93
CA ILE A 81 11.27 -4.90 7.66
C ILE A 81 10.53 -5.94 6.81
N SER A 82 11.07 -6.22 5.62
CA SER A 82 10.46 -7.18 4.70
C SER A 82 10.59 -8.61 5.22
N PRO A 83 9.82 -9.57 4.65
CA PRO A 83 9.95 -10.98 5.03
C PRO A 83 11.36 -11.54 4.85
N THR A 84 12.18 -10.97 3.98
CA THR A 84 13.59 -11.39 3.81
C THR A 84 14.54 -10.67 4.77
N GLY A 85 14.02 -9.83 5.68
CA GLY A 85 14.82 -9.13 6.67
C GLY A 85 15.45 -7.83 6.18
N LYS A 86 15.01 -7.30 5.04
CA LYS A 86 15.54 -6.05 4.51
C LYS A 86 14.69 -4.87 4.98
N ASP A 87 15.36 -3.77 5.29
CA ASP A 87 14.67 -2.50 5.59
C ASP A 87 14.10 -1.94 4.29
N VAL A 88 12.84 -1.57 4.32
CA VAL A 88 12.13 -1.06 3.13
C VAL A 88 11.38 0.21 3.49
N HIS A 89 11.49 1.20 2.62
CA HIS A 89 10.67 2.41 2.69
C HIS A 89 9.55 2.28 1.67
N LEU A 90 8.31 2.23 2.14
CA LEU A 90 7.15 2.06 1.27
C LEU A 90 6.34 3.35 1.19
N ILE A 91 5.90 3.68 -0.01
CA ILE A 91 4.96 4.76 -0.25
C ILE A 91 3.61 4.12 -0.51
N THR A 92 2.62 4.43 0.34
CA THR A 92 1.28 3.88 0.21
C THR A 92 0.31 4.99 -0.18
N ILE A 93 -0.60 4.68 -1.09
CA ILE A 93 -1.57 5.65 -1.58
C ILE A 93 -2.97 5.13 -1.27
N TRP A 94 -3.79 6.01 -0.71
CA TRP A 94 -5.14 5.73 -0.25
C TRP A 94 -6.10 6.79 -0.78
N ILE A 95 -7.39 6.47 -0.84
CA ILE A 95 -8.42 7.43 -1.20
C ILE A 95 -9.63 7.26 -0.29
N ILE A 96 -10.18 8.37 0.17
CA ILE A 96 -11.50 8.40 0.81
C ILE A 96 -12.44 8.95 -0.25
N LEU A 97 -13.30 8.08 -0.78
CA LEU A 97 -14.23 8.45 -1.83
C LEU A 97 -15.28 9.40 -1.29
N LYS A 98 -15.82 10.26 -2.16
CA LYS A 98 -16.93 11.13 -1.79
C LYS A 98 -18.07 10.28 -1.23
N LYS A 99 -18.68 10.74 -0.14
CA LYS A 99 -19.77 10.05 0.56
C LYS A 99 -19.34 8.78 1.30
N GLU A 100 -18.03 8.49 1.36
CA GLU A 100 -17.48 7.41 2.18
C GLU A 100 -16.63 8.00 3.29
N LEU A 101 -16.39 7.19 4.32
CA LEU A 101 -15.58 7.61 5.48
C LEU A 101 -14.27 6.84 5.59
N ALA A 102 -14.23 5.60 5.12
CA ALA A 102 -13.07 4.74 5.27
C ALA A 102 -12.09 4.93 4.12
N PRO A 103 -10.78 4.97 4.41
CA PRO A 103 -9.79 5.02 3.35
C PRO A 103 -9.69 3.68 2.62
N ARG A 104 -9.62 3.74 1.29
CA ARG A 104 -9.43 2.58 0.44
C ARG A 104 -8.01 2.58 -0.11
N PHE A 105 -7.38 1.42 -0.07
CA PHE A 105 -6.05 1.23 -0.62
C PHE A 105 -6.08 1.40 -2.16
N VAL A 106 -5.14 2.19 -2.68
CA VAL A 106 -4.98 2.40 -4.12
C VAL A 106 -3.77 1.63 -4.64
N THR A 107 -2.58 1.93 -4.09
CA THR A 107 -1.36 1.26 -4.54
C THR A 107 -0.24 1.43 -3.51
N VAL A 108 0.83 0.69 -3.71
CA VAL A 108 2.05 0.78 -2.90
C VAL A 108 3.25 0.58 -3.82
N TYR A 109 4.34 1.27 -3.51
CA TYR A 109 5.61 1.04 -4.19
C TYR A 109 6.77 1.37 -3.25
N PRO A 110 7.89 0.68 -3.41
CA PRO A 110 9.10 1.00 -2.63
C PRO A 110 9.69 2.31 -3.10
N ARG A 111 10.17 3.12 -2.17
CA ARG A 111 10.83 4.38 -2.52
C ARG A 111 12.29 4.13 -2.87
N GLY A 112 12.66 4.40 -4.12
CA GLY A 112 14.05 4.29 -4.58
C GLY A 112 14.65 2.91 -4.34
N GLY A 113 15.87 2.77 -4.31
CA GLY A 113 16.63 1.70 -3.67
C GLY A 113 16.47 0.24 -4.09
N LEU A 114 15.45 -0.15 -4.79
CA LEU A 114 15.24 -1.55 -5.19
C LEU A 114 15.52 -1.80 -6.67
N LEU A 115 15.94 -0.79 -7.33
CA LEU A 115 16.24 -0.88 -8.75
C LEU A 115 17.62 -1.47 -8.99
#